data_b06c18e13c35698ac3e821d87ef0c852
#
_entry.id   b06c18e13c35698ac3e821d87ef0c852
#
_cell.length_a   1.000
_cell.length_b   1.000
_cell.length_c   1.000
_cell.angle_alpha   90.00
_cell.angle_beta   90.00
_cell.angle_gamma   90.00
#
_symmetry.space_group_name_H-M   'P 1'
#
loop_
_entity.id
_entity.type
_entity.pdbx_description
1 polymer ?
#
loop_
_entity_poly.entity_id
_entity_poly.type
_entity_poly.pdbx_seq_one_letter_code
_entity_poly.pdbx_strand_id
1 'polypeptide(L)'
;GVKPGSFGNDRYYYRGPGGVFAITKPIDGKEATHANGGTIGFAAKSIADVDAFHAIGIAHGGTLCEGDPGYRDGVAGTIYIAWLRDPAGNKICAMHRPPKEV
;
A
#
# COMPACT_ATOMS: atom_id res chain seq x y z
N GLY A 1 1.13 -13.95 -1.43
CA GLY A 1 0.91 -12.79 -0.61
C GLY A 1 2.03 -12.53 0.38
N VAL A 2 1.98 -11.40 1.00
CA VAL A 2 2.94 -11.02 2.03
C VAL A 2 2.56 -11.73 3.32
N LYS A 3 3.52 -12.39 3.95
CA LYS A 3 3.30 -13.05 5.24
C LYS A 3 3.14 -11.99 6.34
N PRO A 4 2.44 -12.32 7.44
CA PRO A 4 2.47 -11.47 8.61
C PRO A 4 3.89 -11.12 9.01
N GLY A 5 4.10 -9.89 9.43
CA GLY A 5 5.42 -9.40 9.75
C GLY A 5 5.96 -9.91 11.07
N SER A 6 7.23 -9.65 11.29
CA SER A 6 7.89 -9.85 12.58
C SER A 6 8.32 -8.51 13.15
N PHE A 7 8.33 -8.41 14.49
CA PHE A 7 8.68 -7.17 15.18
C PHE A 7 10.01 -7.33 15.91
N GLY A 8 10.86 -6.33 15.80
CA GLY A 8 12.11 -6.27 16.56
C GLY A 8 12.82 -4.94 16.35
N ASN A 9 13.49 -4.43 17.37
CA ASN A 9 14.22 -3.15 17.35
C ASN A 9 13.35 -1.97 16.88
N ASP A 10 12.09 -1.92 17.31
CA ASP A 10 11.09 -0.90 16.92
C ASP A 10 10.80 -0.91 15.42
N ARG A 11 10.95 -2.05 14.76
CA ARG A 11 10.68 -2.23 13.33
C ARG A 11 9.76 -3.41 13.10
N TYR A 12 8.87 -3.25 12.13
CA TYR A 12 7.98 -4.32 11.69
C TYR A 12 8.30 -4.66 10.24
N TYR A 13 8.54 -5.94 9.96
CA TYR A 13 8.99 -6.41 8.65
C TYR A 13 7.93 -7.25 7.98
N TYR A 14 7.66 -6.95 6.71
CA TYR A 14 6.79 -7.77 5.85
C TYR A 14 7.65 -8.33 4.72
N ARG A 15 7.70 -9.65 4.61
CA ARG A 15 8.52 -10.32 3.59
C ARG A 15 7.63 -10.94 2.53
N GLY A 16 7.93 -10.67 1.27
CA GLY A 16 7.24 -11.24 0.12
C GLY A 16 8.25 -11.68 -0.94
N PRO A 17 7.76 -12.26 -2.04
CA PRO A 17 8.66 -12.77 -3.08
C PRO A 17 9.48 -11.68 -3.78
N GLY A 18 9.01 -10.45 -3.79
CA GLY A 18 9.70 -9.34 -4.44
C GLY A 18 10.63 -8.53 -3.54
N GLY A 19 10.65 -8.81 -2.23
CA GLY A 19 11.48 -8.05 -1.31
C GLY A 19 10.92 -7.95 0.08
N VAL A 20 11.45 -7.02 0.85
CA VAL A 20 11.05 -6.77 2.23
C VAL A 20 10.54 -5.33 2.33
N PHE A 21 9.39 -5.19 2.99
CA PHE A 21 8.85 -3.87 3.37
C PHE A 21 8.93 -3.75 4.89
N ALA A 22 9.48 -2.64 5.38
CA ALA A 22 9.62 -2.43 6.81
C ALA A 22 8.98 -1.11 7.23
N ILE A 23 8.37 -1.13 8.40
CA ILE A 23 7.89 0.07 9.09
C ILE A 23 8.69 0.19 10.38
N THR A 24 9.19 1.38 10.66
CA THR A 24 10.05 1.60 11.81
C THR A 24 9.70 2.92 12.50
N LYS A 25 9.98 2.99 13.79
CA LYS A 25 10.06 4.29 14.44
C LYS A 25 11.25 5.05 13.84
N PRO A 26 11.13 6.37 13.64
CA PRO A 26 12.27 7.14 13.12
C PRO A 26 13.49 7.03 14.03
N ILE A 27 14.66 6.79 13.42
CA ILE A 27 15.90 6.60 14.20
C ILE A 27 16.37 7.87 14.88
N ASP A 28 15.89 9.03 14.44
CA ASP A 28 16.22 10.32 15.08
C ASP A 28 15.37 10.62 16.32
N GLY A 29 14.44 9.73 16.68
CA GLY A 29 13.57 9.88 17.82
C GLY A 29 12.45 10.89 17.66
N LYS A 30 12.34 11.51 16.49
CA LYS A 30 11.27 12.47 16.21
C LYS A 30 10.01 11.77 15.74
N GLU A 31 8.91 12.53 15.70
CA GLU A 31 7.65 12.01 15.18
C GLU A 31 7.77 11.56 13.73
N ALA A 32 7.11 10.46 13.39
CA ALA A 32 7.08 9.99 12.01
C ALA A 32 6.31 10.97 11.12
N THR A 33 6.86 11.26 9.95
CA THR A 33 6.23 12.11 8.95
C THR A 33 6.15 11.36 7.63
N HIS A 34 5.52 11.99 6.64
CA HIS A 34 5.34 11.39 5.33
C HIS A 34 6.43 11.82 4.34
N ALA A 35 6.65 10.99 3.35
CA ALA A 35 7.38 11.39 2.16
C ALA A 35 6.49 12.28 1.30
N ASN A 36 7.01 13.41 0.83
CA ASN A 36 6.28 14.30 -0.05
C ASN A 36 6.59 13.96 -1.51
N GLY A 37 5.58 13.48 -2.23
CA GLY A 37 5.71 13.10 -3.64
C GLY A 37 6.04 11.63 -3.89
N GLY A 38 6.15 10.82 -2.83
CA GLY A 38 6.38 9.38 -2.98
C GLY A 38 5.08 8.58 -2.88
N THR A 39 5.05 7.42 -3.54
CA THR A 39 3.98 6.43 -3.40
C THR A 39 4.61 5.05 -3.34
N ILE A 40 4.16 4.24 -2.39
CA ILE A 40 4.56 2.84 -2.30
C ILE A 40 3.39 2.00 -2.81
N GLY A 41 3.63 1.21 -3.85
CA GLY A 41 2.62 0.38 -4.48
C GLY A 41 2.82 -1.10 -4.21
N PHE A 42 1.72 -1.79 -3.92
CA PHE A 42 1.70 -3.23 -3.72
C PHE A 42 0.88 -3.89 -4.81
N ALA A 43 1.43 -4.95 -5.40
CA ALA A 43 0.69 -5.74 -6.37
C ALA A 43 -0.32 -6.64 -5.65
N ALA A 44 -1.55 -6.61 -6.10
CA ALA A 44 -2.62 -7.44 -5.57
C ALA A 44 -3.02 -8.50 -6.60
N LYS A 45 -3.41 -9.67 -6.11
CA LYS A 45 -3.75 -10.81 -6.99
C LYS A 45 -5.11 -10.68 -7.64
N SER A 46 -5.99 -9.84 -7.08
CA SER A 46 -7.37 -9.72 -7.54
C SER A 46 -7.94 -8.36 -7.19
N ILE A 47 -9.04 -8.01 -7.84
CA ILE A 47 -9.83 -6.82 -7.49
C ILE A 47 -10.31 -6.90 -6.05
N ALA A 48 -10.74 -8.09 -5.60
CA ALA A 48 -11.19 -8.29 -4.23
C ALA A 48 -10.10 -7.96 -3.22
N ASP A 49 -8.84 -8.29 -3.52
CA ASP A 49 -7.71 -7.96 -2.64
C ASP A 49 -7.43 -6.46 -2.60
N VAL A 50 -7.60 -5.75 -3.71
CA VAL A 50 -7.48 -4.28 -3.73
C VAL A 50 -8.56 -3.65 -2.87
N ASP A 51 -9.80 -4.09 -3.02
CA ASP A 51 -10.92 -3.59 -2.21
C ASP A 51 -10.71 -3.88 -0.72
N ALA A 52 -10.21 -5.07 -0.39
CA ALA A 52 -9.91 -5.45 0.99
C ALA A 52 -8.80 -4.58 1.58
N PHE A 53 -7.73 -4.33 0.83
CA PHE A 53 -6.65 -3.43 1.24
C PHE A 53 -7.21 -2.07 1.62
N HIS A 54 -8.07 -1.51 0.79
CA HIS A 54 -8.65 -0.20 1.02
C HIS A 54 -9.55 -0.19 2.26
N ALA A 55 -10.49 -1.14 2.35
CA ALA A 55 -11.44 -1.21 3.47
C ALA A 55 -10.72 -1.42 4.81
N ILE A 56 -9.74 -2.32 4.84
CA ILE A 56 -8.97 -2.62 6.06
C ILE A 56 -8.12 -1.41 6.43
N GLY A 57 -7.49 -0.77 5.46
CA GLY A 57 -6.68 0.42 5.70
C GLY A 57 -7.48 1.57 6.29
N ILE A 58 -8.65 1.85 5.75
CA ILE A 58 -9.55 2.89 6.29
C ILE A 58 -9.98 2.53 7.70
N ALA A 59 -10.33 1.26 7.97
CA ALA A 59 -10.76 0.82 9.29
C ALA A 59 -9.65 0.93 10.35
N HIS A 60 -8.38 0.94 9.94
CA HIS A 60 -7.24 0.95 10.84
C HIS A 60 -6.48 2.28 10.84
N GLY A 61 -7.15 3.37 10.51
CA GLY A 61 -6.56 4.71 10.65
C GLY A 61 -6.02 5.32 9.37
N GLY A 62 -6.16 4.64 8.25
CA GLY A 62 -5.82 5.21 6.95
C GLY A 62 -6.82 6.27 6.53
N THR A 63 -6.39 7.17 5.65
CA THR A 63 -7.21 8.26 5.14
C THR A 63 -7.41 8.09 3.64
N LEU A 64 -8.62 8.38 3.18
CA LEU A 64 -8.98 8.33 1.76
C LEU A 64 -8.06 9.26 0.95
N CYS A 65 -7.63 8.77 -0.20
CA CYS A 65 -6.75 9.50 -1.11
C CYS A 65 -7.07 9.13 -2.55
N GLU A 66 -7.16 10.13 -3.42
CA GLU A 66 -7.43 9.97 -4.85
C GLU A 66 -8.72 9.19 -5.19
N GLY A 67 -9.73 9.31 -4.35
CA GLY A 67 -11.05 8.72 -4.60
C GLY A 67 -11.15 7.26 -4.18
N ASP A 68 -12.28 6.65 -4.55
CA ASP A 68 -12.58 5.27 -4.20
C ASP A 68 -11.79 4.28 -5.07
N PRO A 69 -11.69 3.00 -4.61
CA PRO A 69 -11.13 1.95 -5.46
C PRO A 69 -11.83 1.89 -6.82
N GLY A 70 -11.08 1.68 -7.86
CA GLY A 70 -11.66 1.59 -9.20
C GLY A 70 -10.62 1.45 -10.27
N TYR A 71 -11.10 1.37 -11.50
CA TYR A 71 -10.25 1.31 -12.67
C TYR A 71 -9.68 2.67 -12.99
N ARG A 72 -8.42 2.69 -13.41
CA ARG A 72 -7.73 3.89 -13.91
C ARG A 72 -6.94 3.53 -15.14
N ASP A 73 -6.97 4.41 -16.12
CA ASP A 73 -6.14 4.29 -17.30
C ASP A 73 -4.81 4.98 -17.03
N GLY A 74 -3.73 4.24 -17.21
CA GLY A 74 -2.38 4.75 -17.00
C GLY A 74 -1.52 4.54 -18.25
N VAL A 75 -0.28 5.00 -18.16
CA VAL A 75 0.70 4.86 -19.25
C VAL A 75 0.89 3.40 -19.65
N ALA A 76 0.82 2.49 -18.69
CA ALA A 76 1.02 1.05 -18.92
C ALA A 76 -0.30 0.28 -19.12
N GLY A 77 -1.42 0.97 -19.35
CA GLY A 77 -2.73 0.36 -19.56
C GLY A 77 -3.68 0.55 -18.38
N THR A 78 -4.79 -0.17 -18.42
CA THR A 78 -5.83 -0.08 -17.40
C THR A 78 -5.46 -0.94 -16.19
N ILE A 79 -5.58 -0.37 -15.01
CA ILE A 79 -5.38 -1.07 -13.74
C ILE A 79 -6.54 -0.80 -12.80
N TYR A 80 -6.78 -1.74 -11.89
CA TYR A 80 -7.70 -1.54 -10.77
C TYR A 80 -6.85 -1.19 -9.56
N ILE A 81 -7.11 -0.04 -8.94
CA ILE A 81 -6.22 0.51 -7.93
C ILE A 81 -7.00 1.22 -6.82
N ALA A 82 -6.44 1.19 -5.63
CA ALA A 82 -6.91 1.98 -4.50
C ALA A 82 -5.74 2.63 -3.79
N TRP A 83 -5.88 3.90 -3.46
CA TRP A 83 -4.90 4.67 -2.72
C TRP A 83 -5.40 4.99 -1.32
N LEU A 84 -4.45 5.03 -0.38
CA LEU A 84 -4.67 5.55 0.96
C LEU A 84 -3.47 6.37 1.39
N ARG A 85 -3.69 7.16 2.44
CA ARG A 85 -2.58 7.64 3.27
C ARG A 85 -2.57 6.84 4.56
N ASP A 86 -1.38 6.39 4.98
CA ASP A 86 -1.23 5.74 6.26
C ASP A 86 -1.33 6.78 7.41
N PRO A 87 -1.35 6.36 8.68
CA PRO A 87 -1.47 7.32 9.79
C PRO A 87 -0.40 8.40 9.83
N ALA A 88 0.81 8.14 9.32
CA ALA A 88 1.86 9.16 9.22
C ALA A 88 1.72 10.04 7.97
N GLY A 89 0.78 9.73 7.08
CA GLY A 89 0.51 10.50 5.88
C GLY A 89 1.18 9.99 4.62
N ASN A 90 1.90 8.86 4.68
CA ASN A 90 2.52 8.28 3.50
C ASN A 90 1.47 7.74 2.54
N LYS A 91 1.65 8.02 1.26
CA LYS A 91 0.75 7.54 0.22
C LYS A 91 1.11 6.12 -0.17
N ILE A 92 0.15 5.23 -0.05
CA ILE A 92 0.31 3.82 -0.41
C ILE A 92 -0.84 3.40 -1.33
N CYS A 93 -0.62 2.37 -2.13
CA CYS A 93 -1.68 1.84 -2.99
C CYS A 93 -1.54 0.34 -3.15
N ALA A 94 -2.65 -0.29 -3.48
CA ALA A 94 -2.68 -1.65 -3.99
C ALA A 94 -3.24 -1.62 -5.40
N MET A 95 -2.66 -2.42 -6.29
CA MET A 95 -3.08 -2.43 -7.67
C MET A 95 -3.16 -3.84 -8.23
N HIS A 96 -4.15 -4.06 -9.06
CA HIS A 96 -4.33 -5.29 -9.80
C HIS A 96 -4.38 -4.97 -11.29
N ARG A 97 -3.48 -5.58 -12.04
CA ARG A 97 -3.47 -5.46 -13.48
C ARG A 97 -4.26 -6.63 -14.05
N PRO A 98 -5.38 -6.37 -14.75
CA PRO A 98 -6.15 -7.45 -15.36
C PRO A 98 -5.29 -8.25 -16.33
N PRO A 99 -5.56 -9.57 -16.50
CA PRO A 99 -4.89 -10.35 -17.51
C PRO A 99 -5.10 -9.75 -18.89
N LYS A 100 -4.07 -9.83 -19.74
CA LYS A 100 -4.22 -9.38 -21.12
C LYS A 100 -5.22 -10.30 -21.82
N GLU A 101 -6.15 -9.69 -22.56
CA GLU A 101 -6.99 -10.45 -23.47
C GLU A 101 -6.14 -10.95 -24.64
N VAL A 102 -6.37 -12.19 -24.99
CA VAL A 102 -5.65 -12.83 -26.10
C VAL A 102 -6.35 -12.54 -27.41
#